data_d2328dc1ecb4900b269e3f37284a8f84
#
_entry.id   d2328dc1ecb4900b269e3f37284a8f84
#
_cell.length_a   1.000
_cell.length_b   1.000
_cell.length_c   1.000
_cell.angle_alpha   90.00
_cell.angle_beta   90.00
_cell.angle_gamma   90.00
#
_symmetry.space_group_name_H-M   'P 1'
#
loop_
_entity.id
_entity.type
_entity.pdbx_description
1 polymer ?
#
loop_
_entity_poly.entity_id
_entity_poly.type
_entity_poly.pdbx_seq_one_letter_code
_entity_poly.pdbx_strand_id
1 'polypeptide(L)'
;MKYEIMYYFDRLYEAYKKCRRGKLQKTEVIQFELNLSEELIKLQEELQAKTYQIGAYYKFAIYDPKKREIQALPFRDRIVQHNLCDNILAPLMERHLIYDNSACRKGKGTHFAMDRLSGFFREYYKKYGAEGYILKCDIHKYFDSIDHKVLKTRLMKIIKDRD
;
A
#
# COMPACT_ATOMS: atom_id res chain seq x y z
N MET A 1 -8.61 13.59 -10.38
CA MET A 1 -7.29 12.98 -10.60
C MET A 1 -7.49 12.03 -11.75
N LYS A 2 -6.66 12.12 -12.76
CA LYS A 2 -6.92 11.42 -14.03
C LYS A 2 -6.10 10.13 -14.11
N TYR A 3 -6.67 9.12 -14.75
CA TYR A 3 -6.01 7.83 -15.04
C TYR A 3 -4.65 8.01 -15.74
N GLU A 4 -4.49 9.07 -16.53
CA GLU A 4 -3.24 9.42 -17.25
C GLU A 4 -1.98 9.38 -16.37
N ILE A 5 -2.11 9.66 -15.06
CA ILE A 5 -1.00 9.58 -14.10
C ILE A 5 -0.41 8.17 -14.03
N MET A 6 -1.21 7.14 -14.31
CA MET A 6 -0.77 5.74 -14.23
C MET A 6 0.27 5.37 -15.29
N TYR A 7 0.26 6.06 -16.46
CA TYR A 7 1.17 5.75 -17.56
C TYR A 7 2.18 6.86 -17.87
N TYR A 8 2.34 7.87 -17.00
CA TYR A 8 3.47 8.79 -17.13
C TYR A 8 4.78 8.08 -16.79
N PHE A 9 5.74 8.13 -17.71
CA PHE A 9 7.02 7.44 -17.57
C PHE A 9 7.77 7.82 -16.30
N ASP A 10 7.82 9.11 -15.98
CA ASP A 10 8.45 9.62 -14.75
C ASP A 10 7.83 9.00 -13.49
N ARG A 11 6.52 8.80 -13.45
CA ARG A 11 5.81 8.18 -12.32
C ARG A 11 6.12 6.70 -12.20
N LEU A 12 6.16 5.99 -13.32
CA LEU A 12 6.57 4.57 -13.35
C LEU A 12 8.04 4.42 -12.92
N TYR A 13 8.91 5.31 -13.38
CA TYR A 13 10.32 5.29 -12.98
C TYR A 13 10.52 5.58 -11.47
N GLU A 14 9.80 6.56 -10.91
CA GLU A 14 9.82 6.81 -9.46
C GLU A 14 9.28 5.62 -8.66
N ALA A 15 8.21 4.98 -9.12
CA ALA A 15 7.67 3.78 -8.51
C ALA A 15 8.67 2.61 -8.57
N TYR A 16 9.35 2.43 -9.71
CA TYR A 16 10.44 1.46 -9.85
C TYR A 16 11.55 1.71 -8.81
N LYS A 17 12.04 2.95 -8.68
CA LYS A 17 13.08 3.30 -7.69
C LYS A 17 12.67 2.92 -6.26
N LYS A 18 11.40 3.11 -5.92
CA LYS A 18 10.87 2.70 -4.61
C LYS A 18 10.81 1.18 -4.48
N CYS A 19 10.31 0.49 -5.51
CA CYS A 19 10.17 -0.98 -5.50
C CYS A 19 11.51 -1.71 -5.34
N ARG A 20 12.57 -1.22 -5.98
CA ARG A 20 13.90 -1.84 -5.93
C ARG A 20 14.63 -1.65 -4.60
N ARG A 21 14.25 -0.65 -3.82
CA ARG A 21 14.95 -0.28 -2.59
C ARG A 21 15.04 -1.46 -1.62
N GLY A 22 16.27 -1.80 -1.22
CA GLY A 22 16.55 -2.94 -0.36
C GLY A 22 16.38 -4.33 -1.04
N LYS A 23 16.26 -4.39 -2.37
CA LYS A 23 16.04 -5.63 -3.12
C LYS A 23 16.96 -5.78 -4.34
N LEU A 24 18.06 -5.04 -4.40
CA LEU A 24 18.97 -5.00 -5.55
C LEU A 24 19.58 -6.35 -5.93
N GLN A 25 19.68 -7.28 -4.97
CA GLN A 25 20.24 -8.61 -5.17
C GLN A 25 19.19 -9.67 -5.57
N LYS A 26 17.91 -9.28 -5.68
CA LYS A 26 16.87 -10.21 -6.09
C LYS A 26 16.91 -10.43 -7.59
N THR A 27 16.92 -11.70 -8.02
CA THR A 27 16.99 -12.07 -9.44
C THR A 27 15.95 -11.37 -10.30
N GLU A 28 14.70 -11.28 -9.81
CA GLU A 28 13.61 -10.58 -10.52
C GLU A 28 13.88 -9.09 -10.74
N VAL A 29 14.59 -8.43 -9.80
CA VAL A 29 14.97 -7.03 -9.92
C VAL A 29 16.09 -6.87 -10.92
N ILE A 30 17.13 -7.73 -10.84
CA ILE A 30 18.27 -7.72 -11.76
C ILE A 30 17.77 -7.94 -13.20
N GLN A 31 16.92 -8.94 -13.42
CA GLN A 31 16.35 -9.22 -14.74
C GLN A 31 15.58 -8.04 -15.31
N PHE A 32 14.77 -7.38 -14.49
CA PHE A 32 14.04 -6.18 -14.90
C PHE A 32 14.98 -5.02 -15.23
N GLU A 33 16.06 -4.84 -14.47
CA GLU A 33 17.05 -3.78 -14.66
C GLU A 33 17.91 -3.95 -15.93
N LEU A 34 18.14 -5.18 -16.37
CA LEU A 34 18.87 -5.43 -17.62
C LEU A 34 18.17 -4.80 -18.84
N ASN A 35 16.84 -4.73 -18.82
CA ASN A 35 16.03 -4.14 -19.89
C ASN A 35 15.12 -3.01 -19.36
N LEU A 36 15.62 -2.23 -18.39
CA LEU A 36 14.82 -1.26 -17.63
C LEU A 36 13.96 -0.33 -18.50
N SER A 37 14.57 0.27 -19.51
CA SER A 37 13.87 1.22 -20.37
C SER A 37 12.76 0.56 -21.17
N GLU A 38 13.03 -0.60 -21.74
CA GLU A 38 12.06 -1.38 -22.52
C GLU A 38 10.90 -1.84 -21.65
N GLU A 39 11.20 -2.37 -20.47
CA GLU A 39 10.19 -2.84 -19.52
C GLU A 39 9.28 -1.70 -19.02
N LEU A 40 9.83 -0.51 -18.77
CA LEU A 40 9.03 0.64 -18.35
C LEU A 40 8.19 1.21 -19.51
N ILE A 41 8.75 1.26 -20.74
CA ILE A 41 8.00 1.70 -21.93
C ILE A 41 6.85 0.72 -22.20
N LYS A 42 7.10 -0.58 -22.13
CA LYS A 42 6.07 -1.60 -22.29
C LYS A 42 4.95 -1.45 -21.25
N LEU A 43 5.30 -1.20 -19.98
CA LEU A 43 4.32 -0.91 -18.95
C LEU A 43 3.50 0.33 -19.25
N GLN A 44 4.15 1.39 -19.72
CA GLN A 44 3.49 2.63 -20.14
C GLN A 44 2.48 2.38 -21.24
N GLU A 45 2.88 1.69 -22.31
CA GLU A 45 2.04 1.36 -23.46
C GLU A 45 0.84 0.50 -23.06
N GLU A 46 1.06 -0.54 -22.27
CA GLU A 46 -0.02 -1.42 -21.79
C GLU A 46 -1.03 -0.67 -20.90
N LEU A 47 -0.55 0.21 -20.03
CA LEU A 47 -1.44 1.02 -19.19
C LEU A 47 -2.19 2.05 -20.04
N GLN A 48 -1.54 2.70 -20.99
CA GLN A 48 -2.15 3.66 -21.88
C GLN A 48 -3.23 3.01 -22.75
N ALA A 49 -2.93 1.83 -23.30
CA ALA A 49 -3.86 1.06 -24.13
C ALA A 49 -4.93 0.32 -23.30
N LYS A 50 -4.86 0.35 -21.96
CA LYS A 50 -5.72 -0.40 -21.04
C LYS A 50 -5.68 -1.92 -21.25
N THR A 51 -4.56 -2.44 -21.73
CA THR A 51 -4.31 -3.87 -21.96
C THR A 51 -3.48 -4.54 -20.88
N TYR A 52 -3.05 -3.77 -19.87
CA TYR A 52 -2.28 -4.28 -18.74
C TYR A 52 -3.03 -5.40 -18.02
N GLN A 53 -2.34 -6.51 -17.78
CA GLN A 53 -2.84 -7.64 -16.99
C GLN A 53 -1.87 -7.96 -15.86
N ILE A 54 -2.43 -8.23 -14.68
CA ILE A 54 -1.65 -8.64 -13.50
C ILE A 54 -1.12 -10.06 -13.73
N GLY A 55 0.18 -10.25 -13.48
CA GLY A 55 0.85 -11.54 -13.55
C GLY A 55 0.44 -12.50 -12.43
N ALA A 56 0.85 -13.74 -12.55
CA ALA A 56 0.58 -14.77 -11.56
C ALA A 56 1.31 -14.49 -10.24
N TYR A 57 0.64 -14.76 -9.12
CA TYR A 57 1.23 -14.64 -7.79
C TYR A 57 2.21 -15.77 -7.50
N TYR A 58 3.35 -15.42 -6.92
CA TYR A 58 4.27 -16.40 -6.31
C TYR A 58 3.78 -16.76 -4.91
N LYS A 59 3.62 -18.03 -4.65
CA LYS A 59 3.21 -18.55 -3.33
C LYS A 59 4.39 -19.18 -2.63
N PHE A 60 4.67 -18.77 -1.41
CA PHE A 60 5.69 -19.37 -0.56
C PHE A 60 5.31 -19.23 0.91
N ALA A 61 5.90 -20.07 1.76
CA ALA A 61 5.68 -20.01 3.20
C ALA A 61 6.89 -19.40 3.89
N ILE A 62 6.65 -18.57 4.90
CA ILE A 62 7.65 -18.09 5.84
C ILE A 62 7.29 -18.59 7.25
N TYR A 63 8.33 -18.80 8.07
CA TYR A 63 8.21 -19.29 9.43
C TYR A 63 8.89 -18.31 10.39
N ASP A 64 8.18 -17.22 10.76
CA ASP A 64 8.72 -16.21 11.66
C ASP A 64 7.58 -15.47 12.40
N PRO A 65 7.35 -15.76 13.68
CA PRO A 65 7.53 -17.01 14.43
C PRO A 65 6.50 -18.09 14.08
N LYS A 66 5.47 -17.76 13.31
CA LYS A 66 4.40 -18.66 12.88
C LYS A 66 4.45 -18.85 11.37
N LYS A 67 4.04 -20.03 10.90
CA LYS A 67 3.87 -20.28 9.48
C LYS A 67 2.88 -19.29 8.87
N ARG A 68 3.32 -18.61 7.81
CA ARG A 68 2.48 -17.70 7.02
C ARG A 68 2.64 -18.04 5.56
N GLU A 69 1.53 -18.18 4.85
CA GLU A 69 1.53 -18.29 3.41
C GLU A 69 1.51 -16.91 2.78
N ILE A 70 2.53 -16.64 1.99
CA ILE A 70 2.71 -15.35 1.33
C ILE A 70 2.38 -15.51 -0.15
N GLN A 71 1.61 -14.56 -0.68
CA GLN A 71 1.35 -14.41 -2.09
C GLN A 71 1.98 -13.09 -2.54
N ALA A 72 3.02 -13.17 -3.34
CA ALA A 72 3.75 -12.01 -3.83
C ALA A 72 3.52 -11.81 -5.32
N LEU A 73 3.32 -10.56 -5.73
CA LEU A 73 3.26 -10.19 -7.14
C LEU A 73 4.66 -10.16 -7.77
N PRO A 74 4.76 -10.38 -9.08
CA PRO A 74 5.96 -10.09 -9.86
C PRO A 74 6.46 -8.67 -9.64
N PHE A 75 7.76 -8.46 -9.82
CA PHE A 75 8.38 -7.15 -9.58
C PHE A 75 7.73 -6.04 -10.44
N ARG A 76 7.43 -6.34 -11.69
CA ARG A 76 6.74 -5.47 -12.65
C ARG A 76 5.38 -4.96 -12.11
N ASP A 77 4.57 -5.86 -11.57
CA ASP A 77 3.24 -5.51 -11.06
C ASP A 77 3.30 -4.70 -9.77
N ARG A 78 4.35 -4.92 -8.97
CA ARG A 78 4.60 -4.10 -7.79
C ARG A 78 4.91 -2.65 -8.16
N ILE A 79 5.54 -2.39 -9.31
CA ILE A 79 5.76 -1.02 -9.82
C ILE A 79 4.41 -0.35 -10.08
N VAL A 80 3.50 -1.04 -10.77
CA VAL A 80 2.15 -0.51 -11.04
C VAL A 80 1.38 -0.26 -9.74
N GLN A 81 1.46 -1.19 -8.77
CA GLN A 81 0.82 -0.99 -7.46
C GLN A 81 1.40 0.21 -6.70
N HIS A 82 2.72 0.38 -6.67
CA HIS A 82 3.33 1.55 -6.05
C HIS A 82 2.91 2.85 -6.73
N ASN A 83 2.87 2.87 -8.06
CA ASN A 83 2.40 4.02 -8.81
C ASN A 83 0.95 4.36 -8.47
N LEU A 84 0.05 3.37 -8.47
CA LEU A 84 -1.36 3.53 -8.09
C LEU A 84 -1.51 4.04 -6.66
N CYS A 85 -0.82 3.40 -5.71
CA CYS A 85 -0.92 3.78 -4.31
C CYS A 85 -0.39 5.18 -4.04
N ASP A 86 0.79 5.52 -4.55
CA ASP A 86 1.49 6.77 -4.24
C ASP A 86 0.85 7.98 -4.92
N ASN A 87 0.40 7.83 -6.15
CA ASN A 87 -0.05 8.95 -6.96
C ASN A 87 -1.57 9.10 -7.03
N ILE A 88 -2.34 8.05 -6.71
CA ILE A 88 -3.80 8.09 -6.77
C ILE A 88 -4.43 7.78 -5.41
N LEU A 89 -4.20 6.57 -4.86
CA LEU A 89 -4.96 6.13 -3.68
C LEU A 89 -4.57 6.91 -2.42
N ALA A 90 -3.29 7.05 -2.09
CA ALA A 90 -2.87 7.71 -0.87
C ALA A 90 -3.31 9.18 -0.81
N PRO A 91 -3.14 10.02 -1.85
CA PRO A 91 -3.63 11.40 -1.83
C PRO A 91 -5.15 11.51 -1.71
N LEU A 92 -5.91 10.59 -2.30
CA LEU A 92 -7.36 10.58 -2.20
C LEU A 92 -7.85 10.13 -0.83
N MET A 93 -7.23 9.09 -0.27
CA MET A 93 -7.65 8.49 0.99
C MET A 93 -7.26 9.32 2.20
N GLU A 94 -6.18 10.11 2.13
CA GLU A 94 -5.62 10.85 3.26
C GLU A 94 -6.67 11.69 4.00
N ARG A 95 -7.55 12.35 3.26
CA ARG A 95 -8.62 13.19 3.82
C ARG A 95 -9.78 12.41 4.45
N HIS A 96 -9.88 11.11 4.17
CA HIS A 96 -10.94 10.24 4.69
C HIS A 96 -10.50 9.44 5.90
N LEU A 97 -9.20 9.47 6.22
CA LEU A 97 -8.65 8.76 7.37
C LEU A 97 -8.75 9.61 8.63
N ILE A 98 -9.13 8.98 9.74
CA ILE A 98 -9.11 9.64 11.05
C ILE A 98 -7.70 10.09 11.40
N TYR A 99 -7.59 11.16 12.21
CA TYR A 99 -6.29 11.74 12.54
C TYR A 99 -5.33 10.72 13.17
N ASP A 100 -5.83 9.86 14.05
CA ASP A 100 -5.03 8.89 14.81
C ASP A 100 -4.69 7.60 14.04
N ASN A 101 -5.16 7.46 12.80
CA ASN A 101 -4.67 6.41 11.92
C ASN A 101 -3.19 6.67 11.60
N SER A 102 -2.31 5.80 12.11
CA SER A 102 -0.86 5.92 11.98
C SER A 102 -0.25 4.98 10.94
N ALA A 103 -1.01 4.00 10.45
CA ALA A 103 -0.51 2.99 9.53
C ALA A 103 -0.40 3.53 8.10
N CYS A 104 0.74 3.27 7.45
CA CYS A 104 0.99 3.58 6.03
C CYS A 104 0.77 5.05 5.63
N ARG A 105 0.96 5.99 6.55
CA ARG A 105 0.82 7.43 6.29
C ARG A 105 2.15 8.15 6.42
N LYS A 106 2.41 9.08 5.50
CA LYS A 106 3.63 9.90 5.53
C LYS A 106 3.64 10.79 6.79
N GLY A 107 4.77 10.82 7.49
CA GLY A 107 4.93 11.59 8.73
C GLY A 107 4.22 10.98 9.94
N LYS A 108 3.58 9.82 9.79
CA LYS A 108 2.99 9.04 10.87
C LYS A 108 3.58 7.63 10.87
N GLY A 109 3.54 6.97 12.00
CA GLY A 109 4.10 5.62 12.15
C GLY A 109 4.05 5.20 13.62
N THR A 110 4.86 4.24 14.01
CA THR A 110 4.87 3.69 15.37
C THR A 110 5.11 4.77 16.42
N HIS A 111 6.10 5.65 16.22
CA HIS A 111 6.37 6.74 17.18
C HIS A 111 5.19 7.68 17.32
N PHE A 112 4.60 8.12 16.22
CA PHE A 112 3.39 8.94 16.26
C PHE A 112 2.26 8.25 17.07
N ALA A 113 2.01 6.95 16.81
CA ALA A 113 1.00 6.19 17.52
C ALA A 113 1.29 6.11 19.04
N MET A 114 2.55 5.89 19.42
CA MET A 114 2.97 5.85 20.82
C MET A 114 2.79 7.20 21.51
N ASP A 115 3.16 8.30 20.87
CA ASP A 115 3.00 9.64 21.41
C ASP A 115 1.51 9.99 21.61
N ARG A 116 0.66 9.64 20.63
CA ARG A 116 -0.79 9.83 20.74
C ARG A 116 -1.37 9.03 21.90
N LEU A 117 -1.02 7.74 21.98
CA LEU A 117 -1.48 6.86 23.07
C LEU A 117 -1.03 7.39 24.43
N SER A 118 0.22 7.81 24.56
CA SER A 118 0.76 8.42 25.77
C SER A 118 0.02 9.70 26.17
N GLY A 119 -0.35 10.52 25.17
CA GLY A 119 -1.19 11.70 25.37
C GLY A 119 -2.56 11.33 25.94
N PHE A 120 -3.26 10.36 25.36
CA PHE A 120 -4.56 9.89 25.84
C PHE A 120 -4.48 9.32 27.27
N PHE A 121 -3.44 8.57 27.60
CA PHE A 121 -3.27 8.07 28.96
C PHE A 121 -3.07 9.20 29.97
N ARG A 122 -2.27 10.22 29.63
CA ARG A 122 -2.07 11.38 30.53
C ARG A 122 -3.36 12.17 30.74
N GLU A 123 -4.15 12.39 29.69
CA GLU A 123 -5.45 13.07 29.78
C GLU A 123 -6.44 12.28 30.61
N TYR A 124 -6.51 10.96 30.37
CA TYR A 124 -7.36 10.05 31.14
C TYR A 124 -6.99 10.06 32.61
N TYR A 125 -5.70 9.88 32.92
CA TYR A 125 -5.20 9.86 34.30
C TYR A 125 -5.50 11.15 35.07
N LYS A 126 -5.32 12.30 34.42
CA LYS A 126 -5.63 13.60 35.02
C LYS A 126 -7.13 13.73 35.37
N LYS A 127 -8.01 13.12 34.59
CA LYS A 127 -9.45 13.26 34.76
C LYS A 127 -10.07 12.22 35.67
N TYR A 128 -9.57 10.98 35.62
CA TYR A 128 -10.20 9.82 36.24
C TYR A 128 -9.28 9.02 37.18
N GLY A 129 -7.99 9.38 37.28
CA GLY A 129 -7.02 8.64 38.08
C GLY A 129 -6.51 7.38 37.37
N ALA A 130 -5.99 6.43 38.18
CA ALA A 130 -5.33 5.23 37.67
C ALA A 130 -6.30 4.08 37.32
N GLU A 131 -7.55 4.17 37.73
CA GLU A 131 -8.52 3.10 37.51
C GLU A 131 -9.19 3.21 36.15
N GLY A 132 -9.17 2.12 35.36
CA GLY A 132 -9.77 2.10 34.04
C GLY A 132 -9.50 0.80 33.29
N TYR A 133 -10.10 0.72 32.11
CA TYR A 133 -9.98 -0.46 31.23
C TYR A 133 -9.45 -0.04 29.85
N ILE A 134 -8.63 -0.91 29.29
CA ILE A 134 -8.12 -0.75 27.93
C ILE A 134 -8.74 -1.84 27.06
N LEU A 135 -9.52 -1.43 26.05
CA LEU A 135 -10.05 -2.35 25.05
C LEU A 135 -9.09 -2.40 23.86
N LYS A 136 -8.49 -3.59 23.64
CA LYS A 136 -7.69 -3.86 22.44
C LYS A 136 -8.49 -4.76 21.49
N CYS A 137 -8.79 -4.25 20.31
CA CYS A 137 -9.50 -4.99 19.26
C CYS A 137 -8.59 -5.28 18.07
N ASP A 138 -8.82 -6.43 17.43
CA ASP A 138 -8.16 -6.82 16.19
C ASP A 138 -9.15 -7.58 15.30
N ILE A 139 -9.01 -7.44 13.99
CA ILE A 139 -9.88 -8.11 13.02
C ILE A 139 -9.20 -9.40 12.58
N HIS A 140 -9.81 -10.52 12.94
CA HIS A 140 -9.32 -11.86 12.55
C HIS A 140 -9.27 -11.99 11.03
N LYS A 141 -8.11 -12.43 10.49
CA LYS A 141 -7.88 -12.62 9.05
C LYS A 141 -8.34 -11.41 8.21
N TYR A 142 -7.98 -10.21 8.62
CA TYR A 142 -8.46 -8.97 8.00
C TYR A 142 -8.40 -9.00 6.46
N PHE A 143 -7.25 -9.32 5.87
CA PHE A 143 -7.09 -9.31 4.41
C PHE A 143 -7.94 -10.38 3.71
N ASP A 144 -8.06 -11.57 4.30
CA ASP A 144 -8.85 -12.68 3.73
C ASP A 144 -10.36 -12.41 3.85
N SER A 145 -10.78 -11.56 4.79
CA SER A 145 -12.16 -11.25 5.07
C SER A 145 -12.70 -10.04 4.30
N ILE A 146 -11.86 -9.32 3.54
CA ILE A 146 -12.30 -8.16 2.77
C ILE A 146 -13.20 -8.59 1.61
N ASP A 147 -14.45 -8.15 1.63
CA ASP A 147 -15.33 -8.26 0.48
C ASP A 147 -14.92 -7.24 -0.59
N HIS A 148 -14.41 -7.77 -1.72
CA HIS A 148 -13.93 -6.94 -2.82
C HIS A 148 -15.04 -6.11 -3.49
N LYS A 149 -16.31 -6.56 -3.49
CA LYS A 149 -17.44 -5.81 -4.05
C LYS A 149 -17.73 -4.59 -3.17
N VAL A 150 -17.76 -4.80 -1.86
CA VAL A 150 -17.95 -3.71 -0.90
C VAL A 150 -16.80 -2.70 -0.97
N LEU A 151 -15.55 -3.18 -1.02
CA LEU A 151 -14.37 -2.32 -1.15
C LEU A 151 -14.45 -1.47 -2.43
N LYS A 152 -14.69 -2.10 -3.59
CA LYS A 152 -14.83 -1.39 -4.87
C LYS A 152 -15.94 -0.34 -4.81
N THR A 153 -17.11 -0.68 -4.27
CA THR A 153 -18.23 0.26 -4.13
C THR A 153 -17.85 1.47 -3.26
N ARG A 154 -17.09 1.26 -2.19
CA ARG A 154 -16.59 2.36 -1.34
C ARG A 154 -15.56 3.22 -2.07
N LEU A 155 -14.61 2.62 -2.76
CA LEU A 155 -13.61 3.34 -3.55
C LEU A 155 -14.25 4.16 -4.66
N MET A 156 -15.25 3.63 -5.39
CA MET A 156 -15.99 4.36 -6.44
C MET A 156 -16.71 5.62 -5.94
N LYS A 157 -17.04 5.71 -4.66
CA LYS A 157 -17.61 6.95 -4.08
C LYS A 157 -16.57 8.06 -3.92
N ILE A 158 -15.31 7.67 -3.80
CA ILE A 158 -14.19 8.58 -3.57
C ILE A 158 -13.47 8.90 -4.89
N ILE A 159 -13.26 7.88 -5.71
CA ILE A 159 -12.62 7.99 -7.02
C ILE A 159 -13.70 8.33 -8.04
N LYS A 160 -13.65 9.55 -8.56
CA LYS A 160 -14.63 10.03 -9.55
C LYS A 160 -14.28 9.67 -10.98
N ASP A 161 -13.00 9.38 -11.22
CA ASP A 161 -12.50 8.90 -12.50
C ASP A 161 -12.94 7.43 -12.67
N ARG A 162 -13.53 7.10 -13.81
CA ARG A 162 -14.05 5.75 -14.09
C ARG A 162 -13.17 4.98 -15.08
N ASP A 163 -12.09 5.59 -15.53
CA ASP A 163 -11.05 4.93 -16.33
C ASP A 163 -10.06 4.16 -15.47
#